data_afb551d9a7d3b461413b1552a45a9730
#
_entry.id   afb551d9a7d3b461413b1552a45a9730
#
_cell.length_a   1.000
_cell.length_b   1.000
_cell.length_c   1.000
_cell.angle_alpha   90.00
_cell.angle_beta   90.00
_cell.angle_gamma   90.00
#
_symmetry.space_group_name_H-M   'P 1'
#
loop_
_entity.id
_entity.type
_entity.pdbx_description
1 polymer ?
#
loop_
_entity_poly.entity_id
_entity_poly.type
_entity_poly.pdbx_seq_one_letter_code
_entity_poly.pdbx_strand_id
1 'polypeptide(L)'
;MKSLSLKSSLLLTAACVVASLVPQVAKADATLGIGSPAPAIDVEHWLQDGKGFFKPVTQFEEGKVYVIEFWATWCGPCVVSIPHLAELQNQFRGQGVQIISISDEEVEVVKEFLARENEELGQTFAEITSAYCLTTDPDRSVFKDYMDAAKQQGIPTSFIVGKDSHIEWIGHPMEMEEPLQKVVDGDWDREAFKKAMEAKQQLQAAIEQISQLAGAGKFEEAIKIVDEQLTLTDDPSLTANLKDFRASLMLSAGHVTDEVVQYYRDRLADMKGNWMSLGQFGYSLTAVVQQGGKVGPLAAEAVTALEQVADKADPEAQPLVYHILAQLSKVDNKLDEAIAFQKKSVELSDDRQQKRMQLFLDELIAEKDEK
;
A
#
# COMPACT_ATOMS: atom_id res chain seq x y z
N MET A 1 41.98 68.19 -68.23
CA MET A 1 43.04 68.33 -67.16
C MET A 1 42.32 68.43 -65.85
N LYS A 2 42.78 67.65 -64.91
CA LYS A 2 42.38 67.54 -63.48
C LYS A 2 41.04 66.90 -63.18
N SER A 3 41.13 65.57 -62.82
CA SER A 3 40.18 64.73 -62.14
C SER A 3 39.91 65.18 -60.70
N LEU A 4 38.67 65.18 -60.30
CA LEU A 4 38.32 65.12 -58.84
C LEU A 4 37.58 63.82 -58.54
N SER A 5 38.24 63.03 -57.71
CA SER A 5 37.76 61.81 -57.18
C SER A 5 36.74 62.06 -56.05
N LEU A 6 35.53 61.55 -56.15
CA LEU A 6 34.51 61.59 -55.13
C LEU A 6 34.56 60.17 -54.42
N LYS A 7 35.03 60.14 -53.18
CA LYS A 7 34.98 58.94 -52.33
C LYS A 7 33.59 58.90 -51.70
N SER A 8 32.78 57.94 -52.12
CA SER A 8 31.55 57.56 -51.39
C SER A 8 31.88 56.63 -50.23
N SER A 9 31.66 57.13 -49.02
CA SER A 9 31.72 56.32 -47.80
C SER A 9 30.38 55.59 -47.66
N LEU A 10 30.41 54.26 -47.74
CA LEU A 10 29.32 53.37 -47.35
C LEU A 10 29.38 53.15 -45.82
N LEU A 11 28.42 53.70 -45.10
CA LEU A 11 28.18 53.38 -43.71
C LEU A 11 27.39 52.03 -43.63
N LEU A 12 28.05 50.96 -43.25
CA LEU A 12 27.40 49.71 -42.88
C LEU A 12 26.90 49.82 -41.45
N THR A 13 25.60 49.94 -41.27
CA THR A 13 24.95 49.77 -39.96
C THR A 13 24.81 48.31 -39.68
N ALA A 14 25.65 47.77 -38.80
CA ALA A 14 25.51 46.43 -38.25
C ALA A 14 24.36 46.43 -37.22
N ALA A 15 23.21 45.87 -37.59
CA ALA A 15 22.14 45.56 -36.64
C ALA A 15 22.52 44.34 -35.85
N CYS A 16 22.94 44.53 -34.58
CA CYS A 16 23.08 43.43 -33.61
C CYS A 16 21.69 42.88 -33.25
N VAL A 17 21.33 41.78 -33.85
CA VAL A 17 20.22 40.95 -33.36
C VAL A 17 20.72 40.22 -32.11
N VAL A 18 20.39 40.76 -30.93
CA VAL A 18 20.52 40.05 -29.66
C VAL A 18 19.41 39.02 -29.64
N ALA A 19 19.70 37.82 -30.10
CA ALA A 19 18.86 36.66 -29.83
C ALA A 19 18.94 36.37 -28.32
N SER A 20 17.92 36.77 -27.56
CA SER A 20 17.71 36.35 -26.19
C SER A 20 17.50 34.85 -26.19
N LEU A 21 18.56 34.10 -25.90
CA LEU A 21 18.48 32.72 -25.49
C LEU A 21 17.74 32.69 -24.12
N VAL A 22 16.42 32.54 -24.17
CA VAL A 22 15.66 32.10 -23.03
C VAL A 22 16.11 30.63 -22.80
N PRO A 23 16.72 30.29 -21.66
CA PRO A 23 17.00 28.89 -21.40
C PRO A 23 15.66 28.18 -21.38
N GLN A 24 15.43 27.29 -22.30
CA GLN A 24 14.37 26.32 -22.27
C GLN A 24 14.76 25.38 -21.13
N VAL A 25 14.23 25.67 -19.93
CA VAL A 25 14.29 24.73 -18.80
C VAL A 25 13.59 23.48 -19.31
N ALA A 26 14.39 22.45 -19.59
CA ALA A 26 13.85 21.12 -19.82
C ALA A 26 12.96 20.84 -18.63
N LYS A 27 11.63 20.70 -18.86
CA LYS A 27 10.72 20.12 -17.88
C LYS A 27 11.29 18.73 -17.59
N ALA A 28 12.07 18.60 -16.51
CA ALA A 28 12.20 17.32 -15.88
C ALA A 28 10.76 16.86 -15.64
N ASP A 29 10.43 15.61 -15.93
CA ASP A 29 9.13 15.02 -15.62
C ASP A 29 8.92 15.15 -14.11
N ALA A 30 8.40 16.31 -13.71
CA ALA A 30 8.09 16.60 -12.32
C ALA A 30 6.91 15.69 -11.96
N THR A 31 7.16 14.69 -11.14
CA THR A 31 6.11 13.84 -10.60
C THR A 31 5.11 14.72 -9.87
N LEU A 32 3.84 14.66 -10.26
CA LEU A 32 2.76 15.34 -9.56
C LEU A 32 2.62 14.72 -8.16
N GLY A 33 2.55 15.55 -7.14
CA GLY A 33 2.43 15.08 -5.75
C GLY A 33 1.90 16.17 -4.84
N ILE A 34 1.83 15.87 -3.56
CA ILE A 34 1.40 16.82 -2.53
C ILE A 34 2.27 18.07 -2.57
N GLY A 35 1.63 19.24 -2.65
CA GLY A 35 2.30 20.55 -2.77
C GLY A 35 2.69 20.93 -4.19
N SER A 36 2.45 20.10 -5.21
CA SER A 36 2.60 20.49 -6.61
C SER A 36 1.47 21.43 -7.04
N PRO A 37 1.72 22.42 -7.91
CA PRO A 37 0.64 23.11 -8.59
C PRO A 37 -0.26 22.13 -9.33
N ALA A 38 -1.57 22.24 -9.13
CA ALA A 38 -2.54 21.38 -9.81
C ALA A 38 -2.59 21.70 -11.31
N PRO A 39 -2.49 20.70 -12.21
CA PRO A 39 -2.66 20.90 -13.63
C PRO A 39 -4.04 21.48 -13.97
N ALA A 40 -4.13 22.26 -15.05
CA ALA A 40 -5.41 22.77 -15.55
C ALA A 40 -6.33 21.60 -15.97
N ILE A 41 -7.64 21.85 -15.94
CA ILE A 41 -8.65 20.88 -16.35
C ILE A 41 -9.03 21.14 -17.81
N ASP A 42 -8.65 20.24 -18.70
CA ASP A 42 -8.94 20.28 -20.13
C ASP A 42 -9.80 19.08 -20.53
N VAL A 43 -11.02 19.02 -19.99
CA VAL A 43 -11.96 17.93 -20.30
C VAL A 43 -12.81 18.28 -21.53
N GLU A 44 -13.05 17.29 -22.39
CA GLU A 44 -13.77 17.51 -23.63
C GLU A 44 -15.28 17.71 -23.43
N HIS A 45 -15.89 17.01 -22.47
CA HIS A 45 -17.35 17.00 -22.31
C HIS A 45 -17.78 17.15 -20.86
N TRP A 46 -18.60 18.17 -20.59
CA TRP A 46 -19.29 18.37 -19.30
C TRP A 46 -20.70 17.83 -19.41
N LEU A 47 -21.01 16.74 -18.68
CA LEU A 47 -22.31 16.05 -18.72
C LEU A 47 -23.26 16.54 -17.64
N GLN A 48 -22.73 16.91 -16.47
CA GLN A 48 -23.50 17.44 -15.33
C GLN A 48 -22.73 18.57 -14.66
N ASP A 49 -23.48 19.51 -14.07
CA ASP A 49 -22.97 20.76 -13.50
C ASP A 49 -23.50 21.08 -12.11
N GLY A 50 -23.94 20.05 -11.36
CA GLY A 50 -24.52 20.24 -10.03
C GLY A 50 -25.91 20.90 -10.08
N LYS A 51 -26.72 20.55 -11.09
CA LYS A 51 -28.05 21.15 -11.37
C LYS A 51 -27.96 22.65 -11.66
N GLY A 52 -27.01 23.08 -12.45
CA GLY A 52 -26.76 24.47 -12.82
C GLY A 52 -26.06 25.31 -11.75
N PHE A 53 -25.57 24.67 -10.69
CA PHE A 53 -24.87 25.40 -9.61
C PHE A 53 -23.42 25.71 -9.96
N PHE A 54 -22.74 24.80 -10.63
CA PHE A 54 -21.33 24.94 -10.98
C PHE A 54 -21.16 25.36 -12.45
N LYS A 55 -20.02 25.97 -12.73
CA LYS A 55 -19.59 26.26 -14.09
C LYS A 55 -18.43 25.33 -14.46
N PRO A 56 -18.24 25.03 -15.75
CA PRO A 56 -17.04 24.38 -16.24
C PRO A 56 -15.78 25.10 -15.75
N VAL A 57 -14.80 24.33 -15.32
CA VAL A 57 -13.53 24.81 -14.76
C VAL A 57 -12.40 24.40 -15.68
N THR A 58 -11.66 25.38 -16.19
CA THR A 58 -10.41 25.15 -16.94
C THR A 58 -9.19 25.54 -16.11
N GLN A 59 -9.38 26.47 -15.17
CA GLN A 59 -8.35 26.90 -14.22
C GLN A 59 -8.98 27.04 -12.83
N PHE A 60 -8.23 26.71 -11.82
CA PHE A 60 -8.68 26.82 -10.43
C PHE A 60 -8.72 28.27 -9.97
N GLU A 61 -9.78 28.63 -9.28
CA GLU A 61 -9.96 29.97 -8.70
C GLU A 61 -9.35 30.01 -7.30
N GLU A 62 -8.57 31.04 -7.01
CA GLU A 62 -8.00 31.26 -5.68
C GLU A 62 -9.09 31.33 -4.61
N GLY A 63 -8.85 30.71 -3.48
CA GLY A 63 -9.79 30.65 -2.35
C GLY A 63 -10.86 29.57 -2.44
N LYS A 64 -10.96 28.88 -3.57
CA LYS A 64 -11.86 27.70 -3.72
C LYS A 64 -11.11 26.39 -3.55
N VAL A 65 -11.85 25.35 -3.19
CA VAL A 65 -11.35 23.98 -3.07
C VAL A 65 -12.00 23.13 -4.14
N TYR A 66 -11.20 22.30 -4.80
CA TYR A 66 -11.69 21.39 -5.83
C TYR A 66 -11.32 19.95 -5.49
N VAL A 67 -12.17 19.04 -5.92
CA VAL A 67 -11.86 17.60 -5.91
C VAL A 67 -11.90 17.12 -7.34
N ILE A 68 -10.80 16.55 -7.81
CA ILE A 68 -10.69 15.93 -9.14
C ILE A 68 -10.69 14.43 -8.89
N GLU A 69 -11.71 13.74 -9.35
CA GLU A 69 -11.90 12.31 -9.12
C GLU A 69 -11.94 11.57 -10.45
N PHE A 70 -11.21 10.47 -10.52
CA PHE A 70 -11.09 9.62 -11.72
C PHE A 70 -11.84 8.31 -11.49
N TRP A 71 -12.73 7.98 -12.44
CA TRP A 71 -13.59 6.82 -12.36
C TRP A 71 -13.92 6.22 -13.72
N ALA A 72 -14.62 5.07 -13.74
CA ALA A 72 -15.19 4.49 -14.95
C ALA A 72 -16.44 3.67 -14.64
N THR A 73 -17.31 3.48 -15.63
CA THR A 73 -18.57 2.76 -15.50
C THR A 73 -18.41 1.28 -15.15
N TRP A 74 -17.30 0.67 -15.53
CA TRP A 74 -16.92 -0.73 -15.27
C TRP A 74 -16.20 -0.92 -13.93
N CYS A 75 -15.83 0.14 -13.25
CA CYS A 75 -15.09 0.11 -11.99
C CYS A 75 -16.05 -0.06 -10.82
N GLY A 76 -16.20 -1.26 -10.29
CA GLY A 76 -17.08 -1.56 -9.15
C GLY A 76 -16.83 -0.67 -7.93
N PRO A 77 -15.60 -0.52 -7.42
CA PRO A 77 -15.30 0.40 -6.30
C PRO A 77 -15.66 1.86 -6.59
N CYS A 78 -15.51 2.31 -7.84
CA CYS A 78 -15.92 3.67 -8.24
C CYS A 78 -17.43 3.85 -8.12
N VAL A 79 -18.21 2.87 -8.62
CA VAL A 79 -19.67 2.89 -8.55
C VAL A 79 -20.16 2.94 -7.09
N VAL A 80 -19.49 2.22 -6.20
CA VAL A 80 -19.78 2.24 -4.75
C VAL A 80 -19.52 3.61 -4.13
N SER A 81 -18.54 4.37 -4.62
CA SER A 81 -18.21 5.70 -4.08
C SER A 81 -19.12 6.83 -4.59
N ILE A 82 -19.90 6.63 -5.65
CA ILE A 82 -20.79 7.66 -6.25
C ILE A 82 -21.73 8.31 -5.22
N PRO A 83 -22.48 7.57 -4.39
CA PRO A 83 -23.37 8.18 -3.39
C PRO A 83 -22.59 9.03 -2.37
N HIS A 84 -21.43 8.56 -1.92
CA HIS A 84 -20.59 9.30 -0.98
C HIS A 84 -20.08 10.62 -1.58
N LEU A 85 -19.65 10.62 -2.85
CA LEU A 85 -19.28 11.86 -3.56
C LEU A 85 -20.43 12.85 -3.63
N ALA A 86 -21.67 12.37 -3.88
CA ALA A 86 -22.85 13.21 -3.91
C ALA A 86 -23.18 13.81 -2.53
N GLU A 87 -23.03 13.03 -1.45
CA GLU A 87 -23.19 13.50 -0.07
C GLU A 87 -22.14 14.57 0.27
N LEU A 88 -20.87 14.31 -0.01
CA LEU A 88 -19.79 15.28 0.21
C LEU A 88 -20.02 16.58 -0.57
N GLN A 89 -20.41 16.49 -1.85
CA GLN A 89 -20.72 17.69 -2.60
C GLN A 89 -21.87 18.49 -1.99
N ASN A 90 -22.94 17.84 -1.52
CA ASN A 90 -24.04 18.52 -0.88
C ASN A 90 -23.61 19.16 0.46
N GLN A 91 -22.79 18.48 1.25
CA GLN A 91 -22.27 18.98 2.52
C GLN A 91 -21.38 20.22 2.32
N PHE A 92 -20.49 20.19 1.33
CA PHE A 92 -19.49 21.24 1.13
C PHE A 92 -19.86 22.29 0.06
N ARG A 93 -21.00 22.15 -0.61
CA ARG A 93 -21.48 23.07 -1.68
C ARG A 93 -21.44 24.53 -1.25
N GLY A 94 -21.93 24.84 -0.05
CA GLY A 94 -21.98 26.18 0.52
C GLY A 94 -20.63 26.72 1.00
N GLN A 95 -19.61 25.89 1.02
CA GLN A 95 -18.26 26.20 1.50
C GLN A 95 -17.25 26.40 0.38
N GLY A 96 -17.72 26.47 -0.88
CA GLY A 96 -16.86 26.75 -2.03
C GLY A 96 -16.13 25.53 -2.58
N VAL A 97 -16.61 24.31 -2.28
CA VAL A 97 -16.06 23.08 -2.84
C VAL A 97 -16.80 22.72 -4.13
N GLN A 98 -16.04 22.34 -5.14
CA GLN A 98 -16.55 21.77 -6.39
C GLN A 98 -15.89 20.43 -6.67
N ILE A 99 -16.68 19.35 -6.71
CA ILE A 99 -16.24 18.02 -7.13
C ILE A 99 -16.43 17.88 -8.63
N ILE A 100 -15.38 17.43 -9.31
CA ILE A 100 -15.33 17.19 -10.76
C ILE A 100 -14.89 15.73 -10.94
N SER A 101 -15.84 14.89 -11.35
CA SER A 101 -15.62 13.47 -11.59
C SER A 101 -15.38 13.26 -13.08
N ILE A 102 -14.29 12.60 -13.45
CA ILE A 102 -13.77 12.50 -14.82
C ILE A 102 -13.65 11.02 -15.21
N SER A 103 -14.32 10.62 -16.28
CA SER A 103 -14.13 9.31 -16.92
C SER A 103 -13.36 9.51 -18.25
N ASP A 104 -12.53 8.53 -18.60
CA ASP A 104 -11.90 8.47 -19.93
C ASP A 104 -12.72 7.70 -20.96
N GLU A 105 -14.00 7.43 -20.65
CA GLU A 105 -14.91 6.71 -21.55
C GLU A 105 -15.66 7.68 -22.46
N GLU A 106 -16.13 7.15 -23.60
CA GLU A 106 -16.97 7.89 -24.52
C GLU A 106 -18.28 8.36 -23.88
N VAL A 107 -18.79 9.50 -24.33
CA VAL A 107 -20.00 10.15 -23.81
C VAL A 107 -21.20 9.20 -23.75
N GLU A 108 -21.39 8.39 -24.79
CA GLU A 108 -22.51 7.47 -24.94
C GLU A 108 -22.44 6.37 -23.88
N VAL A 109 -21.25 5.84 -23.57
CA VAL A 109 -21.04 4.82 -22.54
C VAL A 109 -21.42 5.34 -21.15
N VAL A 110 -20.97 6.55 -20.83
CA VAL A 110 -21.31 7.19 -19.55
C VAL A 110 -22.80 7.50 -19.46
N LYS A 111 -23.43 8.00 -20.53
CA LYS A 111 -24.88 8.26 -20.56
C LYS A 111 -25.71 6.98 -20.37
N GLU A 112 -25.31 5.86 -20.97
CA GLU A 112 -25.99 4.57 -20.78
C GLU A 112 -25.86 4.10 -19.32
N PHE A 113 -24.72 4.29 -18.70
CA PHE A 113 -24.54 3.99 -17.27
C PHE A 113 -25.44 4.91 -16.41
N LEU A 114 -25.46 6.19 -16.66
CA LEU A 114 -26.24 7.17 -15.91
C LEU A 114 -27.76 6.87 -15.93
N ALA A 115 -28.26 6.24 -16.99
CA ALA A 115 -29.67 5.84 -17.11
C ALA A 115 -30.04 4.61 -16.25
N ARG A 116 -29.06 3.88 -15.71
CA ARG A 116 -29.29 2.71 -14.85
C ARG A 116 -29.77 3.15 -13.46
N GLU A 117 -30.58 2.31 -12.84
CA GLU A 117 -31.03 2.50 -11.46
C GLU A 117 -30.00 1.90 -10.48
N ASN A 118 -29.75 2.63 -9.41
CA ASN A 118 -29.09 2.08 -8.22
C ASN A 118 -30.18 1.42 -7.37
N GLU A 119 -30.16 0.09 -7.29
CA GLU A 119 -31.20 -0.71 -6.61
C GLU A 119 -31.32 -0.40 -5.12
N GLU A 120 -30.23 -0.02 -4.44
CA GLU A 120 -30.23 0.28 -3.01
C GLU A 120 -30.91 1.63 -2.71
N LEU A 121 -30.72 2.61 -3.58
CA LEU A 121 -31.25 3.97 -3.39
C LEU A 121 -32.57 4.22 -4.13
N GLY A 122 -32.97 3.36 -5.08
CA GLY A 122 -34.16 3.53 -5.91
C GLY A 122 -34.11 4.80 -6.77
N GLN A 123 -32.89 5.21 -7.19
CA GLN A 123 -32.65 6.40 -8.01
C GLN A 123 -31.71 6.00 -9.16
N THR A 124 -31.82 6.71 -10.28
CA THR A 124 -30.84 6.55 -11.37
C THR A 124 -29.48 7.13 -10.98
N PHE A 125 -28.40 6.60 -11.57
CA PHE A 125 -27.08 7.20 -11.36
C PHE A 125 -27.05 8.66 -11.83
N ALA A 126 -27.81 9.04 -12.86
CA ALA A 126 -27.96 10.43 -13.28
C ALA A 126 -28.52 11.33 -12.18
N GLU A 127 -29.50 10.85 -11.41
CA GLU A 127 -30.08 11.61 -10.30
C GLU A 127 -29.08 11.77 -9.15
N ILE A 128 -28.34 10.71 -8.80
CA ILE A 128 -27.34 10.73 -7.72
C ILE A 128 -26.19 11.65 -8.08
N THR A 129 -25.57 11.45 -9.26
CA THR A 129 -24.40 12.22 -9.72
C THR A 129 -24.74 13.69 -10.05
N SER A 130 -26.03 14.03 -10.21
CA SER A 130 -26.46 15.41 -10.45
C SER A 130 -26.08 16.39 -9.33
N ALA A 131 -25.60 15.90 -8.19
CA ALA A 131 -25.12 16.75 -7.10
C ALA A 131 -23.79 17.45 -7.42
N TYR A 132 -22.95 16.89 -8.28
CA TYR A 132 -21.60 17.38 -8.61
C TYR A 132 -21.37 17.50 -10.12
N CYS A 133 -20.18 17.91 -10.53
CA CYS A 133 -19.81 17.95 -11.94
C CYS A 133 -19.35 16.58 -12.41
N LEU A 134 -19.98 16.09 -13.47
CA LEU A 134 -19.57 14.85 -14.13
C LEU A 134 -19.12 15.15 -15.55
N THR A 135 -17.97 14.60 -15.93
CA THR A 135 -17.30 14.90 -17.20
C THR A 135 -16.77 13.63 -17.86
N THR A 136 -16.49 13.71 -19.15
CA THR A 136 -15.68 12.71 -19.85
C THR A 136 -14.56 13.34 -20.65
N ASP A 137 -13.44 12.63 -20.75
CA ASP A 137 -12.19 13.04 -21.36
C ASP A 137 -11.58 11.88 -22.16
N PRO A 138 -12.21 11.48 -23.30
CA PRO A 138 -11.82 10.30 -24.07
C PRO A 138 -10.38 10.35 -24.61
N ASP A 139 -9.80 11.54 -24.82
CA ASP A 139 -8.40 11.69 -25.24
C ASP A 139 -7.39 11.48 -24.10
N ARG A 140 -7.90 11.38 -22.84
CA ARG A 140 -7.11 11.12 -21.62
C ARG A 140 -6.10 12.21 -21.27
N SER A 141 -6.31 13.43 -21.72
CA SER A 141 -5.38 14.53 -21.47
C SER A 141 -5.26 14.83 -19.96
N VAL A 142 -6.40 14.94 -19.26
CA VAL A 142 -6.42 15.18 -17.81
C VAL A 142 -5.99 13.94 -17.03
N PHE A 143 -6.33 12.74 -17.49
CA PHE A 143 -5.84 11.50 -16.88
C PHE A 143 -4.31 11.44 -16.89
N LYS A 144 -3.69 11.79 -17.99
CA LYS A 144 -2.23 11.83 -18.13
C LYS A 144 -1.59 12.87 -17.21
N ASP A 145 -2.19 14.07 -17.13
CA ASP A 145 -1.64 15.16 -16.34
C ASP A 145 -1.79 14.95 -14.84
N TYR A 146 -2.76 14.13 -14.40
CA TYR A 146 -2.99 13.80 -12.98
C TYR A 146 -2.53 12.38 -12.63
N MET A 147 -3.17 11.37 -13.18
CA MET A 147 -2.97 9.98 -12.79
C MET A 147 -1.58 9.47 -13.15
N ASP A 148 -1.18 9.61 -14.43
CA ASP A 148 0.13 9.17 -14.89
C ASP A 148 1.25 10.00 -14.25
N ALA A 149 1.09 11.33 -14.18
CA ALA A 149 2.07 12.23 -13.57
C ALA A 149 2.25 11.97 -12.05
N ALA A 150 1.17 11.59 -11.35
CA ALA A 150 1.22 11.21 -9.94
C ALA A 150 1.53 9.72 -9.71
N LYS A 151 1.79 8.94 -10.79
CA LYS A 151 2.04 7.49 -10.75
C LYS A 151 0.93 6.70 -10.05
N GLN A 152 -0.31 7.16 -10.16
CA GLN A 152 -1.47 6.42 -9.68
C GLN A 152 -1.81 5.30 -10.65
N GLN A 153 -1.96 4.08 -10.12
CA GLN A 153 -2.11 2.87 -10.95
C GLN A 153 -3.55 2.37 -11.06
N GLY A 154 -4.49 3.00 -10.38
CA GLY A 154 -5.86 2.52 -10.33
C GLY A 154 -6.89 3.59 -10.04
N ILE A 155 -8.13 3.27 -10.35
CA ILE A 155 -9.34 4.05 -10.02
C ILE A 155 -10.17 3.26 -8.99
N PRO A 156 -10.96 3.96 -8.12
CA PRO A 156 -11.10 5.40 -8.07
C PRO A 156 -9.91 6.08 -7.38
N THR A 157 -9.54 7.24 -7.87
CA THR A 157 -8.54 8.10 -7.24
C THR A 157 -9.03 9.54 -7.25
N SER A 158 -8.92 10.22 -6.11
CA SER A 158 -9.28 11.63 -5.96
C SER A 158 -8.06 12.46 -5.58
N PHE A 159 -8.05 13.69 -6.10
CA PHE A 159 -7.09 14.73 -5.77
C PHE A 159 -7.83 15.89 -5.16
N ILE A 160 -7.46 16.33 -3.96
CA ILE A 160 -7.94 17.58 -3.38
C ILE A 160 -6.99 18.69 -3.80
N VAL A 161 -7.54 19.70 -4.46
CA VAL A 161 -6.84 20.93 -4.85
C VAL A 161 -7.25 22.04 -3.88
N GLY A 162 -6.27 22.58 -3.19
CA GLY A 162 -6.46 23.58 -2.14
C GLY A 162 -6.74 25.00 -2.68
N LYS A 163 -6.98 25.91 -1.75
CA LYS A 163 -7.32 27.32 -2.01
C LYS A 163 -6.27 28.10 -2.77
N ASP A 164 -5.03 27.61 -2.80
CA ASP A 164 -3.88 28.16 -3.52
C ASP A 164 -3.57 27.41 -4.82
N SER A 165 -4.51 26.56 -5.28
CA SER A 165 -4.39 25.75 -6.51
C SER A 165 -3.26 24.71 -6.45
N HIS A 166 -2.88 24.23 -5.27
CA HIS A 166 -1.92 23.15 -5.12
C HIS A 166 -2.61 21.86 -4.67
N ILE A 167 -2.00 20.73 -5.01
CA ILE A 167 -2.46 19.41 -4.54
C ILE A 167 -2.24 19.30 -3.02
N GLU A 168 -3.31 19.08 -2.29
CA GLU A 168 -3.31 18.90 -0.83
C GLU A 168 -3.29 17.42 -0.43
N TRP A 169 -4.01 16.61 -1.18
CA TRP A 169 -4.21 15.20 -0.86
C TRP A 169 -4.47 14.39 -2.12
N ILE A 170 -4.04 13.12 -2.10
CA ILE A 170 -4.29 12.13 -3.16
C ILE A 170 -4.65 10.82 -2.47
N GLY A 171 -5.76 10.19 -2.89
CA GLY A 171 -6.17 8.91 -2.33
C GLY A 171 -7.54 8.42 -2.81
N HIS A 172 -8.07 7.42 -2.10
CA HIS A 172 -9.37 6.83 -2.42
C HIS A 172 -10.53 7.76 -1.97
N PRO A 173 -11.56 8.03 -2.80
CA PRO A 173 -12.64 8.97 -2.45
C PRO A 173 -13.34 8.69 -1.12
N MET A 174 -13.43 7.43 -0.69
CA MET A 174 -14.01 7.07 0.61
C MET A 174 -13.17 7.50 1.83
N GLU A 175 -11.94 7.95 1.62
CA GLU A 175 -11.00 8.38 2.68
C GLU A 175 -10.82 9.90 2.69
N MET A 176 -11.50 10.66 1.79
CA MET A 176 -11.19 12.08 1.60
C MET A 176 -11.99 13.02 2.51
N GLU A 177 -13.02 12.56 3.23
CA GLU A 177 -13.92 13.45 4.00
C GLU A 177 -13.14 14.28 5.04
N GLU A 178 -12.32 13.63 5.87
CA GLU A 178 -11.53 14.31 6.90
C GLU A 178 -10.47 15.27 6.30
N PRO A 179 -9.66 14.85 5.31
CA PRO A 179 -8.74 15.76 4.62
C PRO A 179 -9.47 16.95 3.98
N LEU A 180 -10.59 16.70 3.30
CA LEU A 180 -11.38 17.75 2.64
C LEU A 180 -11.90 18.78 3.64
N GLN A 181 -12.45 18.31 4.77
CA GLN A 181 -12.93 19.20 5.83
C GLN A 181 -11.80 20.10 6.36
N LYS A 182 -10.62 19.53 6.67
CA LYS A 182 -9.48 20.29 7.15
C LYS A 182 -8.96 21.31 6.13
N VAL A 183 -8.93 20.97 4.84
CA VAL A 183 -8.55 21.89 3.76
C VAL A 183 -9.55 23.06 3.66
N VAL A 184 -10.85 22.77 3.76
CA VAL A 184 -11.91 23.77 3.73
C VAL A 184 -11.82 24.71 4.95
N ASP A 185 -11.59 24.16 6.14
CA ASP A 185 -11.49 24.91 7.38
C ASP A 185 -10.17 25.72 7.48
N GLY A 186 -9.15 25.35 6.69
CA GLY A 186 -7.82 25.97 6.72
C GLY A 186 -6.91 25.39 7.81
N ASP A 187 -7.28 24.25 8.37
CA ASP A 187 -6.54 23.52 9.42
C ASP A 187 -5.65 22.40 8.84
N TRP A 188 -5.55 22.32 7.52
CA TRP A 188 -4.75 21.30 6.83
C TRP A 188 -3.27 21.67 6.82
N ASP A 189 -2.43 20.81 7.40
CA ASP A 189 -0.98 20.92 7.32
C ASP A 189 -0.42 20.06 6.18
N ARG A 190 -0.29 20.67 4.99
CA ARG A 190 0.23 20.05 3.78
C ARG A 190 1.62 19.45 3.99
N GLU A 191 2.51 20.17 4.65
CA GLU A 191 3.90 19.74 4.84
C GLU A 191 3.99 18.56 5.80
N ALA A 192 3.22 18.57 6.90
CA ALA A 192 3.14 17.43 7.80
C ALA A 192 2.57 16.20 7.10
N PHE A 193 1.50 16.36 6.30
CA PHE A 193 0.92 15.26 5.53
C PHE A 193 1.88 14.71 4.48
N LYS A 194 2.54 15.57 3.72
CA LYS A 194 3.56 15.17 2.74
C LYS A 194 4.67 14.36 3.38
N LYS A 195 5.21 14.83 4.50
CA LYS A 195 6.23 14.13 5.27
C LYS A 195 5.75 12.75 5.75
N ALA A 196 4.51 12.66 6.23
CA ALA A 196 3.92 11.38 6.66
C ALA A 196 3.76 10.41 5.49
N MET A 197 3.34 10.88 4.31
CA MET A 197 3.22 10.08 3.10
C MET A 197 4.58 9.60 2.59
N GLU A 198 5.59 10.47 2.58
CA GLU A 198 6.96 10.11 2.21
C GLU A 198 7.53 9.04 3.16
N ALA A 199 7.33 9.19 4.46
CA ALA A 199 7.74 8.20 5.46
C ALA A 199 7.04 6.85 5.25
N LYS A 200 5.73 6.86 4.96
CA LYS A 200 4.97 5.64 4.64
C LYS A 200 5.50 4.95 3.38
N GLN A 201 5.80 5.70 2.34
CA GLN A 201 6.36 5.15 1.09
C GLN A 201 7.77 4.56 1.31
N GLN A 202 8.62 5.24 2.07
CA GLN A 202 9.95 4.74 2.42
C GLN A 202 9.87 3.44 3.24
N LEU A 203 8.97 3.38 4.21
CA LEU A 203 8.73 2.16 4.98
C LEU A 203 8.24 1.01 4.09
N GLN A 204 7.29 1.28 3.19
CA GLN A 204 6.78 0.26 2.27
C GLN A 204 7.89 -0.28 1.37
N ALA A 205 8.73 0.60 0.82
CA ALA A 205 9.89 0.20 0.00
C ALA A 205 10.91 -0.61 0.81
N ALA A 206 11.15 -0.24 2.07
CA ALA A 206 12.02 -0.99 2.98
C ALA A 206 11.47 -2.40 3.26
N ILE A 207 10.17 -2.54 3.55
CA ILE A 207 9.50 -3.84 3.78
C ILE A 207 9.62 -4.74 2.53
N GLU A 208 9.42 -4.18 1.34
CA GLU A 208 9.56 -4.93 0.10
C GLU A 208 11.00 -5.41 -0.11
N GLN A 209 11.97 -4.53 0.10
CA GLN A 209 13.39 -4.87 0.01
C GLN A 209 13.80 -5.94 1.03
N ILE A 210 13.34 -5.83 2.29
CA ILE A 210 13.58 -6.83 3.33
C ILE A 210 13.01 -8.19 2.89
N SER A 211 11.79 -8.21 2.34
CA SER A 211 11.14 -9.44 1.87
C SER A 211 11.90 -10.09 0.73
N GLN A 212 12.39 -9.31 -0.24
CA GLN A 212 13.22 -9.80 -1.35
C GLN A 212 14.55 -10.36 -0.85
N LEU A 213 15.23 -9.67 0.06
CA LEU A 213 16.50 -10.13 0.64
C LEU A 213 16.32 -11.41 1.46
N ALA A 214 15.28 -11.48 2.29
CA ALA A 214 14.94 -12.67 3.07
C ALA A 214 14.64 -13.87 2.15
N GLY A 215 13.84 -13.67 1.10
CA GLY A 215 13.55 -14.70 0.10
C GLY A 215 14.77 -15.18 -0.68
N ALA A 216 15.80 -14.33 -0.82
CA ALA A 216 17.10 -14.67 -1.42
C ALA A 216 18.10 -15.28 -0.43
N GLY A 217 17.74 -15.48 0.84
CA GLY A 217 18.62 -15.98 1.89
C GLY A 217 19.68 -14.96 2.39
N LYS A 218 19.52 -13.69 2.03
CA LYS A 218 20.44 -12.59 2.41
C LYS A 218 20.00 -11.96 3.73
N PHE A 219 19.91 -12.77 4.77
CA PHE A 219 19.34 -12.38 6.05
C PHE A 219 20.07 -11.22 6.72
N GLU A 220 21.42 -11.17 6.63
CA GLU A 220 22.21 -10.10 7.23
C GLU A 220 21.90 -8.72 6.61
N GLU A 221 21.73 -8.69 5.26
CA GLU A 221 21.37 -7.46 4.57
C GLU A 221 19.94 -7.03 4.97
N ALA A 222 19.01 -7.99 5.12
CA ALA A 222 17.65 -7.73 5.57
C ALA A 222 17.61 -7.19 7.02
N ILE A 223 18.34 -7.80 7.95
CA ILE A 223 18.45 -7.38 9.35
C ILE A 223 18.92 -5.94 9.45
N LYS A 224 19.94 -5.55 8.66
CA LYS A 224 20.45 -4.18 8.65
C LYS A 224 19.36 -3.16 8.29
N ILE A 225 18.53 -3.46 7.29
CA ILE A 225 17.43 -2.56 6.91
C ILE A 225 16.38 -2.48 8.04
N VAL A 226 16.06 -3.62 8.69
CA VAL A 226 15.14 -3.60 9.84
C VAL A 226 15.70 -2.76 10.98
N ASP A 227 17.00 -2.88 11.28
CA ASP A 227 17.67 -2.07 12.32
C ASP A 227 17.61 -0.57 11.98
N GLU A 228 17.78 -0.18 10.70
CA GLU A 228 17.61 1.20 10.25
C GLU A 228 16.15 1.67 10.46
N GLN A 229 15.15 0.88 10.11
CA GLN A 229 13.74 1.24 10.31
C GLN A 229 13.37 1.37 11.79
N LEU A 230 13.93 0.53 12.67
CA LEU A 230 13.75 0.64 14.11
C LEU A 230 14.26 1.96 14.70
N THR A 231 15.23 2.62 14.06
CA THR A 231 15.72 3.94 14.50
C THR A 231 14.86 5.09 14.00
N LEU A 232 14.01 4.87 12.98
CA LEU A 232 13.23 5.89 12.32
C LEU A 232 11.77 5.97 12.82
N THR A 233 11.31 4.98 13.58
CA THR A 233 9.91 4.92 14.04
C THR A 233 9.79 5.11 15.53
N ASP A 234 8.80 5.93 15.94
CA ASP A 234 8.33 6.08 17.30
C ASP A 234 6.98 5.36 17.54
N ASP A 235 6.41 4.73 16.51
CA ASP A 235 5.15 3.97 16.61
C ASP A 235 5.38 2.66 17.37
N PRO A 236 4.72 2.44 18.53
CA PRO A 236 4.90 1.22 19.32
C PRO A 236 4.50 -0.06 18.60
N SER A 237 3.42 -0.02 17.80
CA SER A 237 2.93 -1.16 17.03
C SER A 237 3.91 -1.56 15.93
N LEU A 238 4.38 -0.58 15.16
CA LEU A 238 5.37 -0.80 14.12
C LEU A 238 6.70 -1.28 14.71
N THR A 239 7.13 -0.69 15.83
CA THR A 239 8.32 -1.13 16.57
C THR A 239 8.21 -2.59 17.00
N ALA A 240 7.06 -3.03 17.51
CA ALA A 240 6.85 -4.41 17.91
C ALA A 240 6.93 -5.37 16.70
N ASN A 241 6.27 -5.02 15.58
CA ASN A 241 6.30 -5.81 14.35
C ASN A 241 7.72 -5.92 13.76
N LEU A 242 8.46 -4.82 13.74
CA LEU A 242 9.84 -4.82 13.27
C LEU A 242 10.76 -5.66 14.16
N LYS A 243 10.57 -5.65 15.49
CA LYS A 243 11.31 -6.51 16.42
C LYS A 243 10.99 -7.98 16.21
N ASP A 244 9.72 -8.35 16.02
CA ASP A 244 9.32 -9.72 15.69
C ASP A 244 10.02 -10.20 14.41
N PHE A 245 10.00 -9.34 13.39
CA PHE A 245 10.60 -9.67 12.10
C PHE A 245 12.13 -9.79 12.19
N ARG A 246 12.78 -8.86 12.91
CA ARG A 246 14.22 -8.91 13.19
C ARG A 246 14.62 -10.22 13.86
N ALA A 247 13.90 -10.59 14.91
CA ALA A 247 14.18 -11.83 15.65
C ALA A 247 14.04 -13.07 14.75
N SER A 248 13.03 -13.12 13.89
CA SER A 248 12.84 -14.19 12.90
C SER A 248 13.99 -14.27 11.90
N LEU A 249 14.42 -13.12 11.35
CA LEU A 249 15.57 -13.05 10.44
C LEU A 249 16.87 -13.49 11.12
N MET A 250 17.08 -13.11 12.39
CA MET A 250 18.23 -13.55 13.20
C MET A 250 18.29 -15.08 13.30
N LEU A 251 17.18 -15.74 13.63
CA LEU A 251 17.12 -17.20 13.66
C LEU A 251 17.37 -17.82 12.28
N SER A 252 16.82 -17.22 11.23
CA SER A 252 17.01 -17.68 9.85
C SER A 252 18.47 -17.53 9.38
N ALA A 253 19.18 -16.49 9.84
CA ALA A 253 20.63 -16.33 9.68
C ALA A 253 21.48 -17.28 10.54
N GLY A 254 20.85 -18.01 11.46
CA GLY A 254 21.53 -18.89 12.40
C GLY A 254 22.07 -18.20 13.67
N HIS A 255 21.72 -16.94 13.89
CA HIS A 255 22.11 -16.15 15.08
C HIS A 255 21.20 -16.40 16.26
N VAL A 256 21.48 -17.43 17.03
CA VAL A 256 20.75 -17.77 18.27
C VAL A 256 21.46 -17.08 19.44
N THR A 257 21.32 -15.76 19.54
CA THR A 257 21.88 -14.96 20.63
C THR A 257 21.01 -14.99 21.88
N ASP A 258 21.59 -14.69 23.05
CA ASP A 258 20.82 -14.62 24.31
C ASP A 258 19.68 -13.58 24.20
N GLU A 259 19.90 -12.46 23.49
CA GLU A 259 18.90 -11.43 23.22
C GLU A 259 17.69 -12.01 22.45
N VAL A 260 17.93 -12.72 21.36
CA VAL A 260 16.87 -13.33 20.53
C VAL A 260 16.14 -14.43 21.31
N VAL A 261 16.86 -15.24 22.03
CA VAL A 261 16.26 -16.31 22.88
C VAL A 261 15.39 -15.68 23.95
N GLN A 262 15.86 -14.63 24.65
CA GLN A 262 15.07 -13.96 25.67
C GLN A 262 13.82 -13.28 25.09
N TYR A 263 13.95 -12.64 23.93
CA TYR A 263 12.81 -12.07 23.23
C TYR A 263 11.69 -13.09 22.98
N TYR A 264 12.04 -14.28 22.51
CA TYR A 264 11.06 -15.34 22.26
C TYR A 264 10.54 -15.99 23.54
N ARG A 265 11.32 -16.06 24.62
CA ARG A 265 10.85 -16.51 25.93
C ARG A 265 9.77 -15.60 26.50
N ASP A 266 9.95 -14.28 26.37
CA ASP A 266 8.95 -13.32 26.79
C ASP A 266 7.64 -13.50 25.98
N ARG A 267 7.76 -13.72 24.68
CA ARG A 267 6.60 -14.02 23.81
C ARG A 267 5.91 -15.36 24.18
N LEU A 268 6.67 -16.40 24.50
CA LEU A 268 6.12 -17.67 24.95
C LEU A 268 5.35 -17.52 26.29
N ALA A 269 5.83 -16.68 27.18
CA ALA A 269 5.14 -16.39 28.44
C ALA A 269 3.76 -15.74 28.20
N ASP A 270 3.67 -14.83 27.24
CA ASP A 270 2.42 -14.16 26.84
C ASP A 270 1.42 -15.11 26.16
N MET A 271 1.92 -16.14 25.46
CA MET A 271 1.10 -17.17 24.79
C MET A 271 0.61 -18.28 25.72
N LYS A 272 1.02 -18.27 27.00
CA LYS A 272 0.72 -19.35 27.94
C LYS A 272 -0.76 -19.71 28.01
N GLY A 273 -1.06 -20.99 27.81
CA GLY A 273 -2.42 -21.51 27.83
C GLY A 273 -3.22 -21.39 26.55
N ASN A 274 -2.70 -20.68 25.55
CA ASN A 274 -3.32 -20.53 24.22
C ASN A 274 -2.69 -21.47 23.19
N TRP A 275 -3.35 -22.60 22.93
CA TRP A 275 -2.84 -23.61 22.01
C TRP A 275 -2.64 -23.10 20.58
N MET A 276 -3.50 -22.19 20.12
CA MET A 276 -3.41 -21.65 18.76
C MET A 276 -2.17 -20.78 18.58
N SER A 277 -1.92 -19.85 19.50
CA SER A 277 -0.74 -18.99 19.48
C SER A 277 0.56 -19.79 19.62
N LEU A 278 0.58 -20.78 20.54
CA LEU A 278 1.72 -21.67 20.73
C LEU A 278 1.95 -22.59 19.52
N GLY A 279 0.88 -23.10 18.90
CA GLY A 279 0.96 -23.88 17.67
C GLY A 279 1.53 -23.05 16.50
N GLN A 280 1.05 -21.82 16.32
CA GLN A 280 1.56 -20.92 15.31
C GLN A 280 3.04 -20.55 15.53
N PHE A 281 3.41 -20.30 16.77
CA PHE A 281 4.80 -20.06 17.14
C PHE A 281 5.68 -21.30 16.84
N GLY A 282 5.26 -22.49 17.27
CA GLY A 282 5.96 -23.73 16.96
C GLY A 282 6.12 -23.97 15.47
N TYR A 283 5.08 -23.71 14.69
CA TYR A 283 5.14 -23.79 13.22
C TYR A 283 6.16 -22.80 12.63
N SER A 284 6.23 -21.58 13.15
CA SER A 284 7.22 -20.60 12.68
C SER A 284 8.66 -21.05 12.94
N LEU A 285 8.95 -21.65 14.09
CA LEU A 285 10.26 -22.23 14.39
C LEU A 285 10.62 -23.40 13.46
N THR A 286 9.66 -24.26 13.13
CA THR A 286 9.91 -25.34 12.15
C THR A 286 10.21 -24.80 10.77
N ALA A 287 9.52 -23.74 10.34
CA ALA A 287 9.77 -23.08 9.06
C ALA A 287 11.17 -22.47 8.98
N VAL A 288 11.65 -21.84 10.06
CA VAL A 288 13.04 -21.35 10.16
C VAL A 288 14.04 -22.47 9.92
N VAL A 289 13.85 -23.61 10.58
CA VAL A 289 14.77 -24.76 10.45
C VAL A 289 14.72 -25.37 9.04
N GLN A 290 13.54 -25.46 8.43
CA GLN A 290 13.39 -25.96 7.06
C GLN A 290 14.13 -25.07 6.03
N GLN A 291 14.28 -23.78 6.33
CA GLN A 291 15.05 -22.84 5.52
C GLN A 291 16.56 -22.82 5.87
N GLY A 292 17.02 -23.72 6.74
CA GLY A 292 18.44 -23.83 7.13
C GLY A 292 18.84 -22.94 8.31
N GLY A 293 17.90 -22.26 8.93
CA GLY A 293 18.11 -21.46 10.14
C GLY A 293 18.26 -22.31 11.39
N LYS A 294 18.49 -21.66 12.54
CA LYS A 294 18.68 -22.31 13.83
C LYS A 294 17.74 -21.69 14.87
N VAL A 295 17.22 -22.52 15.76
CA VAL A 295 16.28 -22.08 16.81
C VAL A 295 16.82 -22.34 18.24
N GLY A 296 17.95 -23.04 18.39
CA GLY A 296 18.59 -23.30 19.67
C GLY A 296 17.64 -23.91 20.71
N PRO A 297 17.61 -23.39 21.96
CA PRO A 297 16.78 -23.93 23.02
C PRO A 297 15.29 -23.70 22.83
N LEU A 298 14.89 -22.81 21.90
CA LEU A 298 13.48 -22.46 21.68
C LEU A 298 12.63 -23.64 21.21
N ALA A 299 13.22 -24.61 20.51
CA ALA A 299 12.50 -25.84 20.12
C ALA A 299 11.99 -26.60 21.31
N ALA A 300 12.87 -26.92 22.31
CA ALA A 300 12.52 -27.64 23.54
C ALA A 300 11.52 -26.82 24.39
N GLU A 301 11.71 -25.53 24.49
CA GLU A 301 10.83 -24.63 25.26
C GLU A 301 9.43 -24.55 24.64
N ALA A 302 9.34 -24.47 23.29
CA ALA A 302 8.08 -24.50 22.56
C ALA A 302 7.36 -25.86 22.72
N VAL A 303 8.09 -26.98 22.64
CA VAL A 303 7.53 -28.31 22.92
C VAL A 303 6.90 -28.34 24.32
N THR A 304 7.65 -27.93 25.34
CA THR A 304 7.17 -27.91 26.73
C THR A 304 5.91 -27.09 26.93
N ALA A 305 5.83 -25.91 26.25
CA ALA A 305 4.68 -25.02 26.36
C ALA A 305 3.46 -25.54 25.59
N LEU A 306 3.66 -26.05 24.37
CA LEU A 306 2.58 -26.51 23.50
C LEU A 306 1.99 -27.83 23.95
N GLU A 307 2.81 -28.77 24.48
CA GLU A 307 2.36 -30.06 25.00
C GLU A 307 1.33 -29.89 26.13
N GLN A 308 1.51 -28.90 27.03
CA GLN A 308 0.58 -28.63 28.14
C GLN A 308 -0.84 -28.26 27.69
N VAL A 309 -1.00 -27.88 26.46
CA VAL A 309 -2.28 -27.38 25.90
C VAL A 309 -2.74 -28.12 24.64
N ALA A 310 -1.94 -29.06 24.14
CA ALA A 310 -2.22 -29.75 22.87
C ALA A 310 -3.58 -30.48 22.87
N ASP A 311 -3.96 -31.14 23.98
CA ASP A 311 -5.25 -31.80 24.12
C ASP A 311 -6.44 -30.85 24.27
N LYS A 312 -6.19 -29.56 24.45
CA LYS A 312 -7.22 -28.50 24.50
C LYS A 312 -7.48 -27.87 23.13
N ALA A 313 -6.69 -28.22 22.12
CA ALA A 313 -6.92 -27.78 20.74
C ALA A 313 -8.23 -28.39 20.20
N ASP A 314 -8.83 -27.67 19.26
CA ASP A 314 -10.02 -28.17 18.57
C ASP A 314 -9.71 -29.53 17.91
N PRO A 315 -10.62 -30.51 17.95
CA PRO A 315 -10.36 -31.85 17.44
C PRO A 315 -9.78 -31.90 16.01
N GLU A 316 -10.23 -31.01 15.16
CA GLU A 316 -9.73 -30.90 13.77
C GLU A 316 -8.29 -30.33 13.68
N ALA A 317 -7.85 -29.56 14.69
CA ALA A 317 -6.52 -28.98 14.77
C ALA A 317 -5.51 -29.87 15.50
N GLN A 318 -5.95 -30.78 16.37
CA GLN A 318 -5.07 -31.64 17.16
C GLN A 318 -4.05 -32.41 16.30
N PRO A 319 -4.38 -33.03 15.16
CA PRO A 319 -3.39 -33.71 14.34
C PRO A 319 -2.21 -32.81 13.96
N LEU A 320 -2.50 -31.55 13.58
CA LEU A 320 -1.48 -30.59 13.23
C LEU A 320 -0.65 -30.15 14.43
N VAL A 321 -1.28 -29.93 15.58
CA VAL A 321 -0.57 -29.57 16.82
C VAL A 321 0.44 -30.65 17.22
N TYR A 322 0.02 -31.92 17.18
CA TYR A 322 0.94 -33.05 17.47
C TYR A 322 2.02 -33.22 16.40
N HIS A 323 1.72 -32.91 15.15
CA HIS A 323 2.72 -32.89 14.09
C HIS A 323 3.78 -31.79 14.33
N ILE A 324 3.38 -30.60 14.76
CA ILE A 324 4.30 -29.51 15.13
C ILE A 324 5.19 -29.94 16.32
N LEU A 325 4.60 -30.56 17.36
CA LEU A 325 5.35 -31.12 18.49
C LEU A 325 6.40 -32.15 18.03
N ALA A 326 6.04 -33.03 17.11
CA ALA A 326 6.96 -34.01 16.54
C ALA A 326 8.11 -33.33 15.76
N GLN A 327 7.83 -32.32 14.94
CA GLN A 327 8.84 -31.59 14.20
C GLN A 327 9.81 -30.86 15.15
N LEU A 328 9.29 -30.16 16.15
CA LEU A 328 10.11 -29.46 17.14
C LEU A 328 10.97 -30.44 17.98
N SER A 329 10.43 -31.60 18.39
CA SER A 329 11.19 -32.62 19.11
C SER A 329 12.30 -33.21 18.23
N LYS A 330 12.07 -33.40 16.94
CA LYS A 330 13.12 -33.76 15.94
C LYS A 330 14.24 -32.73 15.92
N VAL A 331 13.90 -31.44 15.85
CA VAL A 331 14.87 -30.32 15.87
C VAL A 331 15.69 -30.31 17.16
N ASP A 332 15.08 -30.68 18.30
CA ASP A 332 15.76 -30.81 19.59
C ASP A 332 16.53 -32.14 19.75
N ASN A 333 16.65 -32.94 18.69
CA ASN A 333 17.28 -34.26 18.65
C ASN A 333 16.63 -35.30 19.58
N LYS A 334 15.37 -35.15 19.95
CA LYS A 334 14.58 -36.07 20.77
C LYS A 334 13.70 -36.97 19.89
N LEU A 335 14.34 -37.88 19.19
CA LEU A 335 13.69 -38.67 18.13
C LEU A 335 12.58 -39.58 18.68
N ASP A 336 12.73 -40.13 19.92
CA ASP A 336 11.70 -40.95 20.55
C ASP A 336 10.43 -40.13 20.87
N GLU A 337 10.58 -38.92 21.38
CA GLU A 337 9.46 -38.00 21.61
C GLU A 337 8.80 -37.60 20.28
N ALA A 338 9.60 -37.29 19.26
CA ALA A 338 9.10 -36.97 17.93
C ALA A 338 8.23 -38.09 17.36
N ILE A 339 8.68 -39.37 17.47
CA ILE A 339 7.92 -40.53 17.03
C ILE A 339 6.62 -40.68 17.85
N ALA A 340 6.67 -40.45 19.16
CA ALA A 340 5.48 -40.56 20.01
C ALA A 340 4.42 -39.53 19.65
N PHE A 341 4.81 -38.26 19.48
CA PHE A 341 3.90 -37.20 19.05
C PHE A 341 3.36 -37.44 17.64
N GLN A 342 4.21 -37.90 16.71
CA GLN A 342 3.77 -38.15 15.33
C GLN A 342 2.80 -39.35 15.26
N LYS A 343 2.95 -40.39 16.07
CA LYS A 343 1.96 -41.47 16.17
C LYS A 343 0.60 -40.93 16.63
N LYS A 344 0.59 -40.05 17.63
CA LYS A 344 -0.66 -39.41 18.07
C LYS A 344 -1.27 -38.52 17.00
N SER A 345 -0.45 -37.79 16.22
CA SER A 345 -0.91 -37.05 15.07
C SER A 345 -1.59 -37.92 14.03
N VAL A 346 -1.01 -39.07 13.67
CA VAL A 346 -1.59 -40.04 12.73
C VAL A 346 -2.91 -40.63 13.27
N GLU A 347 -2.96 -40.99 14.55
CA GLU A 347 -4.15 -41.56 15.21
C GLU A 347 -5.34 -40.57 15.16
N LEU A 348 -5.09 -39.29 15.34
CA LEU A 348 -6.12 -38.22 15.35
C LEU A 348 -6.47 -37.70 13.98
N SER A 349 -5.73 -38.07 12.92
CA SER A 349 -5.91 -37.54 11.56
C SER A 349 -7.13 -38.13 10.86
N ASP A 350 -7.81 -37.30 10.08
CA ASP A 350 -8.80 -37.77 9.10
C ASP A 350 -8.13 -38.41 7.86
N ASP A 351 -8.92 -39.05 7.00
CA ASP A 351 -8.44 -39.75 5.80
C ASP A 351 -7.57 -38.88 4.88
N ARG A 352 -7.80 -37.55 4.85
CA ARG A 352 -7.06 -36.60 3.99
C ARG A 352 -5.70 -36.26 4.58
N GLN A 353 -5.61 -36.13 5.89
CA GLN A 353 -4.40 -35.80 6.62
C GLN A 353 -3.50 -37.00 6.88
N GLN A 354 -4.10 -38.16 7.11
CA GLN A 354 -3.44 -39.38 7.57
C GLN A 354 -2.23 -39.79 6.72
N LYS A 355 -2.38 -39.77 5.39
CA LYS A 355 -1.27 -40.14 4.50
C LYS A 355 -0.03 -39.24 4.70
N ARG A 356 -0.22 -37.94 4.85
CA ARG A 356 0.88 -36.99 5.06
C ARG A 356 1.52 -37.21 6.43
N MET A 357 0.71 -37.42 7.45
CA MET A 357 1.21 -37.62 8.82
C MET A 357 1.96 -38.94 8.91
N GLN A 358 1.48 -40.01 8.23
CA GLN A 358 2.15 -41.32 8.19
C GLN A 358 3.52 -41.24 7.50
N LEU A 359 3.64 -40.50 6.38
CA LEU A 359 4.93 -40.33 5.70
C LEU A 359 5.99 -39.75 6.64
N PHE A 360 5.66 -38.73 7.42
CA PHE A 360 6.61 -38.15 8.36
C PHE A 360 6.93 -39.10 9.50
N LEU A 361 5.98 -39.93 9.97
CA LEU A 361 6.24 -40.97 10.94
C LEU A 361 7.25 -42.00 10.40
N ASP A 362 7.06 -42.45 9.18
CA ASP A 362 7.95 -43.41 8.54
C ASP A 362 9.38 -42.87 8.40
N GLU A 363 9.52 -41.56 8.04
CA GLU A 363 10.81 -40.87 8.01
C GLU A 363 11.49 -40.83 9.38
N LEU A 364 10.75 -40.53 10.46
CA LEU A 364 11.29 -40.52 11.81
C LEU A 364 11.76 -41.88 12.26
N ILE A 365 11.03 -42.95 11.96
CA ILE A 365 11.39 -44.33 12.28
C ILE A 365 12.66 -44.74 11.52
N ALA A 366 12.72 -44.49 10.22
CA ALA A 366 13.89 -44.79 9.42
C ALA A 366 15.15 -44.06 9.93
N GLU A 367 15.04 -42.78 10.29
CA GLU A 367 16.15 -42.01 10.88
C GLU A 367 16.61 -42.60 12.22
N LYS A 368 15.69 -43.16 13.00
CA LYS A 368 16.03 -43.79 14.27
C LYS A 368 16.78 -45.12 14.09
N ASP A 369 16.40 -45.89 13.07
CA ASP A 369 17.01 -47.20 12.77
C ASP A 369 18.42 -47.07 12.18
N GLU A 370 18.75 -45.91 11.62
CA GLU A 370 20.08 -45.57 11.05
C GLU A 370 21.10 -45.09 12.11
N LYS A 371 20.66 -44.69 13.30
CA LYS A 371 21.49 -44.21 14.43
C LYS A 371 21.79 -45.30 15.43
#